data_7b5eb977ed5330c0e3eff0915061816e
#
_entry.id   7b5eb977ed5330c0e3eff0915061816e
#
_cell.length_a   1.000
_cell.length_b   1.000
_cell.length_c   1.000
_cell.angle_alpha   90.00
_cell.angle_beta   90.00
_cell.angle_gamma   90.00
#
_symmetry.space_group_name_H-M   'P 1'
#
loop_
_entity.id
_entity.type
_entity.pdbx_description
1 polymer ?
#
loop_
_entity_poly.entity_id
_entity_poly.type
_entity_poly.pdbx_seq_one_letter_code
_entity_poly.pdbx_strand_id
1 'polypeptide(L)'
;MIDQVDDKFTFVVKKTNELNEEEIDQINKLFNEILNINSQILRTKEEFRKKFLNNFLKFSFHSLMKINNQIVGCYHVIPYEFNFFSTKKLFGQSVDTTISRKFRGSVYNLKKLAYANYEELKKFKINFVYGIANEKFYPVKKKILGWQDIGKLNYYIHPINLKKFTKSFYLLDPLINIFIKIFMKIKISFEYEYNFLIHELVSILLHFTKKK
;
A
#
# COMPACT_ATOMS: atom_id res chain seq x y z
N MET A 1 -25.72 13.55 12.55
CA MET A 1 -25.59 14.24 11.26
C MET A 1 -25.70 13.16 10.18
N ILE A 2 -26.80 13.15 9.44
CA ILE A 2 -26.99 12.23 8.30
C ILE A 2 -26.08 12.80 7.21
N ASP A 3 -25.03 12.03 6.84
CA ASP A 3 -24.17 12.38 5.70
C ASP A 3 -25.09 12.49 4.47
N GLN A 4 -25.30 13.71 3.99
CA GLN A 4 -25.99 13.92 2.71
C GLN A 4 -25.21 13.15 1.65
N VAL A 5 -25.89 12.22 1.00
CA VAL A 5 -25.37 11.51 -0.18
C VAL A 5 -25.14 12.59 -1.24
N ASP A 6 -23.90 12.94 -1.47
CA ASP A 6 -23.53 13.90 -2.49
C ASP A 6 -23.58 13.17 -3.85
N ASP A 7 -24.74 13.20 -4.53
CA ASP A 7 -25.00 12.55 -5.84
C ASP A 7 -24.03 13.01 -6.95
N LYS A 8 -23.18 13.94 -6.62
CA LYS A 8 -22.16 14.54 -7.44
C LYS A 8 -21.01 13.57 -7.81
N PHE A 9 -20.76 12.54 -6.99
CA PHE A 9 -19.63 11.64 -7.20
C PHE A 9 -20.04 10.31 -7.83
N THR A 10 -19.28 9.90 -8.85
CA THR A 10 -19.34 8.54 -9.40
C THR A 10 -18.20 7.69 -8.85
N PHE A 11 -18.50 6.45 -8.49
CA PHE A 11 -17.51 5.48 -8.01
C PHE A 11 -17.41 4.33 -9.00
N VAL A 12 -16.20 4.06 -9.50
CA VAL A 12 -15.94 3.02 -10.50
C VAL A 12 -14.75 2.20 -10.05
N VAL A 13 -14.83 0.87 -10.20
CA VAL A 13 -13.68 -0.01 -10.00
C VAL A 13 -13.16 -0.46 -11.36
N LYS A 14 -11.85 -0.35 -11.56
CA LYS A 14 -11.14 -0.76 -12.77
C LYS A 14 -9.92 -1.59 -12.41
N LYS A 15 -9.56 -2.54 -13.28
CA LYS A 15 -8.25 -3.18 -13.25
C LYS A 15 -7.22 -2.29 -13.94
N THR A 16 -5.93 -2.53 -13.67
CA THR A 16 -4.86 -1.70 -14.26
C THR A 16 -4.90 -1.64 -15.79
N ASN A 17 -5.24 -2.76 -16.43
CA ASN A 17 -5.36 -2.87 -17.90
C ASN A 17 -6.63 -2.25 -18.48
N GLU A 18 -7.59 -1.87 -17.66
CA GLU A 18 -8.82 -1.17 -18.05
C GLU A 18 -8.70 0.35 -17.92
N LEU A 19 -7.58 0.84 -17.32
CA LEU A 19 -7.29 2.27 -17.22
C LEU A 19 -6.74 2.78 -18.55
N ASN A 20 -7.29 3.89 -19.04
CA ASN A 20 -6.71 4.61 -20.17
C ASN A 20 -5.58 5.56 -19.72
N GLU A 21 -4.85 6.12 -20.69
CA GLU A 21 -3.69 6.99 -20.43
C GLU A 21 -4.05 8.24 -19.64
N GLU A 22 -5.21 8.81 -19.88
CA GLU A 22 -5.69 10.01 -19.20
C GLU A 22 -6.02 9.70 -17.73
N GLU A 23 -6.65 8.57 -17.45
CA GLU A 23 -6.93 8.15 -16.08
C GLU A 23 -5.64 7.90 -15.28
N ILE A 24 -4.62 7.29 -15.91
CA ILE A 24 -3.31 7.10 -15.26
C ILE A 24 -2.65 8.45 -14.97
N ASP A 25 -2.73 9.43 -15.88
CA ASP A 25 -2.22 10.79 -15.65
C ASP A 25 -2.94 11.47 -14.48
N GLN A 26 -4.26 11.40 -14.45
CA GLN A 26 -5.06 11.99 -13.39
C GLN A 26 -4.75 11.35 -12.03
N ILE A 27 -4.59 10.02 -11.96
CA ILE A 27 -4.19 9.31 -10.74
C ILE A 27 -2.80 9.75 -10.28
N ASN A 28 -1.83 9.82 -11.20
CA ASN A 28 -0.48 10.25 -10.87
C ASN A 28 -0.43 11.71 -10.41
N LYS A 29 -1.15 12.60 -11.10
CA LYS A 29 -1.27 14.01 -10.70
C LYS A 29 -1.82 14.13 -9.29
N LEU A 30 -2.93 13.46 -9.00
CA LEU A 30 -3.55 13.46 -7.67
C LEU A 30 -2.59 12.92 -6.60
N PHE A 31 -1.87 11.83 -6.87
CA PHE A 31 -0.89 11.25 -5.98
C PHE A 31 0.25 12.23 -5.68
N ASN A 32 0.84 12.83 -6.72
CA ASN A 32 1.96 13.75 -6.61
C ASN A 32 1.58 15.03 -5.84
N GLU A 33 0.39 15.59 -6.10
CA GLU A 33 -0.13 16.75 -5.39
C GLU A 33 -0.32 16.49 -3.89
N ILE A 34 -0.83 15.31 -3.53
CA ILE A 34 -1.15 14.97 -2.14
C ILE A 34 0.09 14.72 -1.31
N LEU A 35 1.10 14.10 -1.89
CA LEU A 35 2.36 13.80 -1.21
C LEU A 35 3.34 14.97 -1.21
N ASN A 36 2.98 16.12 -1.83
CA ASN A 36 3.89 17.27 -1.99
C ASN A 36 5.26 16.85 -2.54
N ILE A 37 5.26 15.93 -3.51
CA ILE A 37 6.50 15.40 -4.08
C ILE A 37 7.15 16.50 -4.89
N ASN A 38 8.45 16.75 -4.64
CA ASN A 38 9.26 17.68 -5.43
C ASN A 38 9.20 17.29 -6.92
N SER A 39 9.17 18.30 -7.80
CA SER A 39 9.09 18.11 -9.26
C SER A 39 10.15 17.16 -9.85
N GLN A 40 11.23 16.91 -9.12
CA GLN A 40 12.32 16.01 -9.53
C GLN A 40 12.03 14.53 -9.29
N ILE A 41 10.98 14.16 -8.52
CA ILE A 41 10.67 12.78 -8.09
C ILE A 41 9.18 12.47 -8.33
N LEU A 42 8.61 13.03 -9.39
CA LEU A 42 7.20 12.76 -9.71
C LEU A 42 7.03 11.32 -10.21
N ARG A 43 5.98 10.66 -9.73
CA ARG A 43 5.61 9.33 -10.23
C ARG A 43 5.18 9.44 -11.69
N THR A 44 5.87 8.69 -12.55
CA THR A 44 5.60 8.58 -13.99
C THR A 44 4.55 7.51 -14.28
N LYS A 45 4.03 7.49 -15.52
CA LYS A 45 3.14 6.40 -15.99
C LYS A 45 3.84 5.05 -15.98
N GLU A 46 5.13 5.02 -16.32
CA GLU A 46 5.92 3.79 -16.32
C GLU A 46 6.05 3.22 -14.91
N GLU A 47 6.39 4.05 -13.93
CA GLU A 47 6.45 3.66 -12.52
C GLU A 47 5.10 3.19 -12.00
N PHE A 48 4.00 3.86 -12.39
CA PHE A 48 2.65 3.41 -12.09
C PHE A 48 2.40 2.00 -12.62
N ARG A 49 2.65 1.78 -13.91
CA ARG A 49 2.48 0.47 -14.53
C ARG A 49 3.37 -0.59 -13.90
N LYS A 50 4.64 -0.28 -13.70
CA LYS A 50 5.59 -1.18 -13.02
C LYS A 50 5.10 -1.59 -11.64
N LYS A 51 4.58 -0.65 -10.86
CA LYS A 51 4.04 -0.93 -9.52
C LYS A 51 2.80 -1.82 -9.56
N PHE A 52 1.84 -1.53 -10.42
CA PHE A 52 0.52 -2.14 -10.39
C PHE A 52 0.35 -3.35 -11.31
N LEU A 53 1.29 -3.59 -12.24
CA LEU A 53 1.30 -4.78 -13.10
C LEU A 53 2.27 -5.86 -12.63
N ASN A 54 3.25 -5.51 -11.76
CA ASN A 54 4.26 -6.47 -11.30
C ASN A 54 3.75 -7.32 -10.12
N ASN A 55 2.73 -8.12 -10.40
CA ASN A 55 2.16 -9.08 -9.46
C ASN A 55 1.70 -10.33 -10.17
N PHE A 56 1.24 -11.35 -9.45
CA PHE A 56 0.82 -12.64 -9.99
C PHE A 56 -0.29 -12.52 -11.04
N LEU A 57 -1.31 -11.68 -10.81
CA LEU A 57 -2.43 -11.51 -11.74
C LEU A 57 -2.12 -10.61 -12.93
N LYS A 58 -0.95 -9.93 -12.96
CA LYS A 58 -0.58 -8.93 -13.97
C LYS A 58 -1.54 -7.74 -14.07
N PHE A 59 -2.33 -7.49 -13.03
CA PHE A 59 -3.14 -6.29 -12.83
C PHE A 59 -3.41 -6.07 -11.34
N SER A 60 -3.80 -4.89 -11.00
CA SER A 60 -4.25 -4.48 -9.67
C SER A 60 -5.63 -3.85 -9.75
N PHE A 61 -6.27 -3.62 -8.61
CA PHE A 61 -7.62 -3.10 -8.52
C PHE A 61 -7.59 -1.63 -8.11
N HIS A 62 -8.32 -0.79 -8.83
CA HIS A 62 -8.37 0.65 -8.64
C HIS A 62 -9.82 1.10 -8.47
N SER A 63 -10.20 1.48 -7.26
CA SER A 63 -11.43 2.21 -7.02
C SER A 63 -11.20 3.69 -7.27
N LEU A 64 -12.01 4.31 -8.11
CA LEU A 64 -11.89 5.70 -8.53
C LEU A 64 -13.14 6.46 -8.11
N MET A 65 -12.97 7.59 -7.45
CA MET A 65 -14.01 8.58 -7.20
C MET A 65 -13.86 9.71 -8.20
N LYS A 66 -14.91 9.94 -8.99
CA LYS A 66 -14.91 10.93 -10.07
C LYS A 66 -15.99 11.99 -9.86
N ILE A 67 -15.69 13.20 -10.33
CA ILE A 67 -16.63 14.29 -10.51
C ILE A 67 -16.43 14.85 -11.92
N ASN A 68 -17.49 14.92 -12.73
CA ASN A 68 -17.41 15.38 -14.12
C ASN A 68 -16.25 14.72 -14.90
N ASN A 69 -16.11 13.40 -14.80
CA ASN A 69 -15.03 12.58 -15.36
C ASN A 69 -13.62 12.84 -14.81
N GLN A 70 -13.44 13.79 -13.90
CA GLN A 70 -12.16 14.04 -13.23
C GLN A 70 -12.01 13.13 -12.01
N ILE A 71 -10.87 12.43 -11.90
CA ILE A 71 -10.54 11.59 -10.75
C ILE A 71 -10.11 12.51 -9.58
N VAL A 72 -10.87 12.42 -8.50
CA VAL A 72 -10.64 13.21 -7.27
C VAL A 72 -10.35 12.34 -6.04
N GLY A 73 -10.43 11.03 -6.20
CA GLY A 73 -10.06 10.06 -5.16
C GLY A 73 -9.75 8.69 -5.72
N CYS A 74 -8.83 7.97 -5.07
CA CYS A 74 -8.39 6.64 -5.46
C CYS A 74 -8.15 5.76 -4.24
N TYR A 75 -8.48 4.48 -4.39
CA TYR A 75 -8.11 3.42 -3.46
C TYR A 75 -7.60 2.22 -4.26
N HIS A 76 -6.33 1.84 -4.04
CA HIS A 76 -5.69 0.81 -4.84
C HIS A 76 -5.40 -0.43 -4.01
N VAL A 77 -5.56 -1.62 -4.62
CA VAL A 77 -5.20 -2.90 -4.04
C VAL A 77 -4.39 -3.72 -5.01
N ILE A 78 -3.19 -4.14 -4.59
CA ILE A 78 -2.32 -5.02 -5.34
C ILE A 78 -2.54 -6.46 -4.83
N PRO A 79 -2.87 -7.42 -5.68
CA PRO A 79 -2.99 -8.83 -5.30
C PRO A 79 -1.61 -9.48 -5.19
N TYR A 80 -1.37 -10.21 -4.09
CA TYR A 80 -0.18 -11.02 -3.89
C TYR A 80 -0.56 -12.45 -3.57
N GLU A 81 0.21 -13.41 -4.10
CA GLU A 81 0.08 -14.81 -3.76
C GLU A 81 0.92 -15.14 -2.52
N PHE A 82 0.30 -15.79 -1.56
CA PHE A 82 0.94 -16.25 -0.33
C PHE A 82 0.77 -17.76 -0.16
N ASN A 83 1.78 -18.41 0.39
CA ASN A 83 1.64 -19.76 0.92
C ASN A 83 0.97 -19.67 2.29
N PHE A 84 -0.24 -20.17 2.38
CA PHE A 84 -1.04 -20.15 3.59
C PHE A 84 -1.43 -21.59 3.95
N PHE A 85 -0.81 -22.15 4.98
CA PHE A 85 -0.97 -23.57 5.35
C PHE A 85 -0.83 -24.53 4.16
N SER A 86 0.31 -24.46 3.49
CA SER A 86 0.64 -25.28 2.30
C SER A 86 -0.32 -25.10 1.11
N THR A 87 -1.21 -24.12 1.15
CA THR A 87 -2.06 -23.74 0.02
C THR A 87 -1.75 -22.32 -0.44
N LYS A 88 -1.77 -22.12 -1.78
CA LYS A 88 -1.63 -20.80 -2.34
C LYS A 88 -2.92 -20.00 -2.18
N LYS A 89 -2.84 -18.82 -1.62
CA LYS A 89 -3.96 -17.88 -1.41
C LYS A 89 -3.60 -16.51 -1.93
N LEU A 90 -4.59 -15.80 -2.48
CA LEU A 90 -4.43 -14.40 -2.87
C LEU A 90 -4.88 -13.49 -1.72
N PHE A 91 -3.99 -12.56 -1.35
CA PHE A 91 -4.29 -11.46 -0.43
C PHE A 91 -4.11 -10.14 -1.15
N GLY A 92 -4.89 -9.14 -0.76
CA GLY A 92 -4.80 -7.80 -1.31
C GLY A 92 -3.96 -6.88 -0.45
N GLN A 93 -2.98 -6.18 -1.01
CA GLN A 93 -2.27 -5.11 -0.32
C GLN A 93 -2.88 -3.75 -0.69
N SER A 94 -3.49 -3.07 0.29
CA SER A 94 -3.98 -1.70 0.11
C SER A 94 -2.81 -0.71 0.11
N VAL A 95 -2.69 0.05 -0.98
CA VAL A 95 -1.63 1.04 -1.20
C VAL A 95 -2.19 2.36 -1.73
N ASP A 96 -1.44 3.44 -1.59
CA ASP A 96 -1.67 4.74 -2.25
C ASP A 96 -3.12 5.26 -2.18
N THR A 97 -3.79 5.13 -1.04
CA THR A 97 -5.13 5.73 -0.87
C THR A 97 -5.01 7.24 -0.88
N THR A 98 -5.63 7.88 -1.86
CA THR A 98 -5.56 9.34 -2.04
C THR A 98 -6.96 9.92 -2.30
N ILE A 99 -7.27 11.04 -1.64
CA ILE A 99 -8.46 11.85 -1.91
C ILE A 99 -8.00 13.31 -1.96
N SER A 100 -8.41 14.05 -2.98
CA SER A 100 -8.10 15.48 -3.13
C SER A 100 -8.44 16.25 -1.85
N ARG A 101 -7.60 17.21 -1.49
CA ARG A 101 -7.77 18.02 -0.26
C ARG A 101 -9.15 18.65 -0.17
N LYS A 102 -9.72 19.06 -1.30
CA LYS A 102 -11.04 19.68 -1.40
C LYS A 102 -12.19 18.75 -0.99
N PHE A 103 -12.00 17.42 -1.10
CA PHE A 103 -13.03 16.41 -0.87
C PHE A 103 -12.68 15.44 0.27
N ARG A 104 -11.65 15.78 1.06
CA ARG A 104 -11.27 15.02 2.27
C ARG A 104 -12.27 15.31 3.40
N GLY A 105 -12.35 14.36 4.33
CA GLY A 105 -13.17 14.47 5.54
C GLY A 105 -14.50 13.73 5.45
N SER A 106 -14.99 13.39 4.26
CA SER A 106 -16.16 12.54 4.13
C SER A 106 -15.82 11.08 4.42
N VAL A 107 -16.33 10.58 5.53
CA VAL A 107 -16.28 9.15 5.91
C VAL A 107 -16.96 8.29 4.84
N TYR A 108 -18.06 8.78 4.30
CA TYR A 108 -18.85 8.11 3.26
C TYR A 108 -18.02 7.88 1.99
N ASN A 109 -17.34 8.90 1.48
CA ASN A 109 -16.52 8.79 0.26
C ASN A 109 -15.39 7.78 0.41
N LEU A 110 -14.70 7.78 1.55
CA LEU A 110 -13.65 6.81 1.82
C LEU A 110 -14.20 5.38 1.93
N LYS A 111 -15.33 5.19 2.61
CA LYS A 111 -15.99 3.89 2.70
C LYS A 111 -16.41 3.41 1.31
N LYS A 112 -17.08 4.23 0.53
CA LYS A 112 -17.50 3.88 -0.84
C LYS A 112 -16.30 3.45 -1.70
N LEU A 113 -15.21 4.20 -1.68
CA LEU A 113 -13.98 3.84 -2.40
C LEU A 113 -13.43 2.48 -1.98
N ALA A 114 -13.28 2.25 -0.67
CA ALA A 114 -12.70 1.02 -0.15
C ALA A 114 -13.62 -0.19 -0.38
N TYR A 115 -14.90 -0.07 -0.03
CA TYR A 115 -15.85 -1.19 -0.13
C TYR A 115 -16.16 -1.56 -1.58
N ALA A 116 -16.22 -0.60 -2.51
CA ALA A 116 -16.35 -0.93 -3.94
C ALA A 116 -15.19 -1.83 -4.41
N ASN A 117 -13.97 -1.53 -3.94
CA ASN A 117 -12.81 -2.38 -4.25
C ASN A 117 -12.93 -3.76 -3.58
N TYR A 118 -13.36 -3.83 -2.31
CA TYR A 118 -13.52 -5.10 -1.59
C TYR A 118 -14.55 -6.02 -2.24
N GLU A 119 -15.65 -5.48 -2.75
CA GLU A 119 -16.65 -6.29 -3.49
C GLU A 119 -16.07 -6.86 -4.79
N GLU A 120 -15.24 -6.08 -5.49
CA GLU A 120 -14.57 -6.60 -6.69
C GLU A 120 -13.54 -7.69 -6.35
N LEU A 121 -12.76 -7.51 -5.27
CA LEU A 121 -11.77 -8.48 -4.80
C LEU A 121 -12.38 -9.85 -4.45
N LYS A 122 -13.60 -9.87 -3.89
CA LYS A 122 -14.32 -11.11 -3.56
C LYS A 122 -14.54 -12.00 -4.78
N LYS A 123 -14.82 -11.41 -5.96
CA LYS A 123 -14.99 -12.15 -7.23
C LYS A 123 -13.73 -12.92 -7.63
N PHE A 124 -12.56 -12.46 -7.16
CA PHE A 124 -11.26 -13.11 -7.36
C PHE A 124 -10.82 -13.97 -6.18
N LYS A 125 -11.73 -14.25 -5.23
CA LYS A 125 -11.45 -15.02 -4.01
C LYS A 125 -10.37 -14.37 -3.13
N ILE A 126 -10.21 -13.06 -3.20
CA ILE A 126 -9.32 -12.27 -2.34
C ILE A 126 -10.17 -11.79 -1.15
N ASN A 127 -10.15 -12.55 -0.07
CA ASN A 127 -10.99 -12.30 1.11
C ASN A 127 -10.28 -11.57 2.24
N PHE A 128 -8.99 -11.26 2.06
CA PHE A 128 -8.17 -10.59 3.05
C PHE A 128 -7.40 -9.44 2.41
N VAL A 129 -7.55 -8.24 2.99
CA VAL A 129 -6.81 -7.05 2.58
C VAL A 129 -5.96 -6.57 3.74
N TYR A 130 -4.67 -6.42 3.52
CA TYR A 130 -3.72 -5.88 4.48
C TYR A 130 -3.07 -4.59 3.97
N GLY A 131 -2.38 -3.89 4.83
CA GLY A 131 -1.63 -2.70 4.42
C GLY A 131 -0.82 -2.12 5.56
N ILE A 132 0.20 -1.37 5.19
CA ILE A 132 1.05 -0.63 6.09
C ILE A 132 0.57 0.82 6.03
N ALA A 133 -0.10 1.28 7.07
CA ALA A 133 -0.57 2.65 7.13
C ALA A 133 0.52 3.54 7.77
N ASN A 134 0.67 4.75 7.23
CA ASN A 134 1.44 5.78 7.92
C ASN A 134 0.67 6.29 9.15
N GLU A 135 1.36 6.95 10.07
CA GLU A 135 0.80 7.44 11.34
C GLU A 135 -0.48 8.28 11.17
N LYS A 136 -0.55 9.11 10.12
CA LYS A 136 -1.72 9.98 9.86
C LYS A 136 -2.94 9.19 9.37
N PHE A 137 -2.73 8.15 8.57
CA PHE A 137 -3.80 7.38 7.96
C PHE A 137 -4.20 6.14 8.78
N TYR A 138 -3.36 5.69 9.70
CA TYR A 138 -3.63 4.55 10.58
C TYR A 138 -4.94 4.69 11.38
N PRO A 139 -5.19 5.81 12.12
CA PRO A 139 -6.44 5.98 12.85
C PRO A 139 -7.67 5.98 11.92
N VAL A 140 -7.52 6.50 10.71
CA VAL A 140 -8.58 6.54 9.70
C VAL A 140 -8.95 5.12 9.25
N LYS A 141 -7.98 4.28 8.93
CA LYS A 141 -8.22 2.87 8.58
C LYS A 141 -8.92 2.12 9.71
N LYS A 142 -8.47 2.27 10.95
CA LYS A 142 -9.10 1.61 12.12
C LYS A 142 -10.52 2.06 12.36
N LYS A 143 -10.73 3.36 12.51
CA LYS A 143 -12.02 3.93 12.94
C LYS A 143 -13.07 3.90 11.83
N ILE A 144 -12.66 4.13 10.57
CA ILE A 144 -13.58 4.29 9.45
C ILE A 144 -13.76 2.99 8.67
N LEU A 145 -12.67 2.29 8.35
CA LEU A 145 -12.72 1.07 7.53
C LEU A 145 -12.77 -0.21 8.36
N GLY A 146 -12.73 -0.13 9.69
CA GLY A 146 -12.80 -1.28 10.59
C GLY A 146 -11.57 -2.20 10.55
N TRP A 147 -10.41 -1.65 10.17
CA TRP A 147 -9.17 -2.42 10.11
C TRP A 147 -8.69 -2.81 11.51
N GLN A 148 -8.13 -4.00 11.61
CA GLN A 148 -7.56 -4.52 12.85
C GLN A 148 -6.04 -4.62 12.74
N ASP A 149 -5.34 -4.44 13.85
CA ASP A 149 -3.90 -4.62 13.91
C ASP A 149 -3.59 -6.12 13.94
N ILE A 150 -2.72 -6.55 13.06
CA ILE A 150 -2.23 -7.94 13.00
C ILE A 150 -0.80 -8.07 13.50
N GLY A 151 -0.09 -6.96 13.69
CA GLY A 151 1.27 -6.96 14.20
C GLY A 151 1.97 -5.62 14.01
N LYS A 152 3.20 -5.53 14.49
CA LYS A 152 4.12 -4.42 14.26
C LYS A 152 5.16 -4.83 13.24
N LEU A 153 5.43 -3.98 12.25
CA LEU A 153 6.48 -4.21 11.27
C LEU A 153 7.78 -3.53 11.76
N ASN A 154 8.80 -4.33 11.98
CA ASN A 154 10.13 -3.82 12.26
C ASN A 154 10.86 -3.55 10.94
N TYR A 155 11.38 -2.35 10.77
CA TYR A 155 12.16 -1.99 9.60
C TYR A 155 13.64 -2.13 9.93
N TYR A 156 14.35 -2.86 9.08
CA TYR A 156 15.80 -2.92 9.11
C TYR A 156 16.35 -2.21 7.87
N ILE A 157 17.20 -1.22 8.08
CA ILE A 157 17.83 -0.47 6.99
C ILE A 157 19.26 -0.98 6.84
N HIS A 158 19.56 -1.48 5.64
CA HIS A 158 20.92 -1.83 5.24
C HIS A 158 21.42 -0.82 4.20
N PRO A 159 22.32 0.09 4.56
CA PRO A 159 22.88 1.03 3.61
C PRO A 159 23.85 0.31 2.67
N ILE A 160 23.50 0.24 1.37
CA ILE A 160 24.34 -0.37 0.33
C ILE A 160 25.45 0.60 -0.12
N ASN A 161 25.18 1.91 -0.09
CA ASN A 161 26.12 2.94 -0.49
C ASN A 161 25.90 4.22 0.32
N LEU A 162 26.83 4.50 1.22
CA LEU A 162 26.80 5.70 2.07
C LEU A 162 27.29 6.97 1.37
N LYS A 163 28.01 6.86 0.23
CA LYS A 163 28.54 8.01 -0.51
C LYS A 163 27.46 9.02 -0.91
N LYS A 164 26.21 8.57 -1.10
CA LYS A 164 25.07 9.44 -1.43
C LYS A 164 24.47 10.15 -0.21
N PHE A 165 24.73 9.67 1.00
CA PHE A 165 24.15 10.23 2.23
C PHE A 165 25.10 11.19 2.95
N THR A 166 26.40 11.06 2.74
CA THR A 166 27.42 11.85 3.46
C THR A 166 28.28 12.63 2.50
N LYS A 167 27.78 13.75 2.00
CA LYS A 167 28.62 14.71 1.24
C LYS A 167 29.78 15.29 2.08
N SER A 168 29.78 15.11 3.41
CA SER A 168 30.73 15.71 4.35
C SER A 168 31.79 14.78 4.95
N PHE A 169 31.72 13.46 4.74
CA PHE A 169 32.58 12.50 5.48
C PHE A 169 33.50 11.66 4.58
N TYR A 170 34.04 12.24 3.50
CA TYR A 170 34.91 11.53 2.56
C TYR A 170 36.14 10.86 3.19
N LEU A 171 36.65 11.37 4.31
CA LEU A 171 37.84 10.84 4.99
C LEU A 171 37.56 9.61 5.88
N LEU A 172 36.31 9.36 6.25
CA LEU A 172 35.92 8.23 7.11
C LEU A 172 35.32 7.04 6.35
N ASP A 173 35.15 7.16 5.04
CA ASP A 173 34.52 6.12 4.17
C ASP A 173 35.13 4.71 4.31
N PRO A 174 36.48 4.52 4.39
CA PRO A 174 37.07 3.19 4.56
C PRO A 174 36.74 2.56 5.92
N LEU A 175 36.77 3.38 6.99
CA LEU A 175 36.48 2.92 8.35
C LEU A 175 34.99 2.57 8.51
N ILE A 176 34.10 3.39 7.95
CA ILE A 176 32.68 3.16 7.98
C ILE A 176 32.32 1.89 7.19
N ASN A 177 32.93 1.64 6.05
CA ASN A 177 32.70 0.42 5.26
C ASN A 177 33.22 -0.84 5.98
N ILE A 178 34.32 -0.75 6.70
CA ILE A 178 34.84 -1.85 7.55
C ILE A 178 33.88 -2.11 8.71
N PHE A 179 33.41 -1.05 9.37
CA PHE A 179 32.47 -1.14 10.50
C PHE A 179 31.13 -1.78 10.05
N ILE A 180 30.61 -1.38 8.90
CA ILE A 180 29.40 -1.97 8.32
C ILE A 180 29.62 -3.45 7.98
N LYS A 181 30.73 -3.82 7.37
CA LYS A 181 31.07 -5.23 7.06
C LYS A 181 31.17 -6.09 8.31
N ILE A 182 31.76 -5.57 9.38
CA ILE A 182 31.88 -6.29 10.67
C ILE A 182 30.52 -6.40 11.33
N PHE A 183 29.73 -5.31 11.39
CA PHE A 183 28.39 -5.30 11.97
C PHE A 183 27.44 -6.24 11.25
N MET A 184 27.59 -6.38 9.92
CA MET A 184 26.80 -7.26 9.09
C MET A 184 27.12 -8.73 9.30
N LYS A 185 28.41 -9.08 9.49
CA LYS A 185 28.78 -10.48 9.83
C LYS A 185 28.16 -10.94 11.14
N ILE A 186 27.97 -10.03 12.08
CA ILE A 186 27.34 -10.33 13.39
C ILE A 186 25.82 -10.51 13.22
N LYS A 187 25.20 -9.83 12.25
CA LYS A 187 23.74 -9.81 12.10
C LYS A 187 23.15 -10.92 11.24
N ILE A 188 23.95 -11.56 10.39
CA ILE A 188 23.51 -12.72 9.56
C ILE A 188 23.11 -13.93 10.42
N SER A 189 23.55 -14.00 11.69
CA SER A 189 23.11 -15.03 12.65
C SER A 189 21.67 -14.89 13.12
N PHE A 190 20.98 -13.77 12.85
CA PHE A 190 19.61 -13.51 13.32
C PHE A 190 18.52 -13.69 12.26
N GLU A 191 18.85 -14.06 11.04
CA GLU A 191 17.86 -14.22 9.94
C GLU A 191 16.94 -15.45 10.08
N TYR A 192 17.14 -16.31 11.07
CA TYR A 192 16.26 -17.48 11.32
C TYR A 192 14.89 -17.13 11.95
N GLU A 193 14.68 -15.90 12.44
CA GLU A 193 13.39 -15.51 13.08
C GLU A 193 12.27 -15.11 12.10
N TYR A 194 12.55 -14.87 10.83
CA TYR A 194 11.55 -14.44 9.86
C TYR A 194 10.45 -15.47 9.59
N ASN A 195 10.77 -16.74 9.64
CA ASN A 195 9.79 -17.81 9.46
C ASN A 195 8.87 -17.99 10.68
N PHE A 196 9.32 -17.59 11.86
CA PHE A 196 8.56 -17.66 13.10
C PHE A 196 7.44 -16.60 13.16
N LEU A 197 7.71 -15.39 12.71
CA LEU A 197 6.74 -14.28 12.71
C LEU A 197 5.57 -14.51 11.76
N ILE A 198 5.80 -15.12 10.61
CA ILE A 198 4.73 -15.51 9.68
C ILE A 198 3.86 -16.60 10.30
N HIS A 199 4.44 -17.52 11.06
CA HIS A 199 3.73 -18.60 11.73
C HIS A 199 2.84 -18.08 12.87
N GLU A 200 3.28 -17.08 13.63
CA GLU A 200 2.46 -16.43 14.68
C GLU A 200 1.31 -15.61 14.11
N LEU A 201 1.55 -14.85 13.06
CA LEU A 201 0.51 -14.08 12.34
C LEU A 201 -0.60 -14.98 11.84
N VAL A 202 -0.25 -16.15 11.35
CA VAL A 202 -1.17 -17.16 10.86
C VAL A 202 -1.96 -17.78 12.00
N SER A 203 -1.34 -18.04 13.15
CA SER A 203 -1.99 -18.57 14.36
C SER A 203 -3.07 -17.62 14.91
N ILE A 204 -2.77 -16.32 14.92
CA ILE A 204 -3.70 -15.27 15.37
C ILE A 204 -4.92 -15.18 14.43
N LEU A 205 -4.72 -15.24 13.12
CA LEU A 205 -5.80 -15.20 12.13
C LEU A 205 -6.76 -16.40 12.28
N LEU A 206 -6.24 -17.59 12.59
CA LEU A 206 -7.06 -18.80 12.80
C LEU A 206 -7.90 -18.74 14.08
N HIS A 207 -7.41 -18.06 15.11
CA HIS A 207 -8.17 -17.92 16.35
C HIS A 207 -9.44 -17.08 16.13
N PHE A 208 -9.39 -16.10 15.21
CA PHE A 208 -10.53 -15.25 14.88
C PHE A 208 -11.53 -15.91 13.91
N THR A 209 -11.10 -16.87 13.07
CA THR A 209 -12.02 -17.56 12.15
C THR A 209 -12.81 -18.70 12.80
N LYS A 210 -12.36 -19.21 13.98
CA LYS A 210 -13.06 -20.27 14.73
C LYS A 210 -14.14 -19.77 15.69
N LYS A 211 -14.33 -18.45 15.83
CA LYS A 211 -15.34 -17.83 16.70
C LYS A 211 -16.53 -17.24 15.93
N LYS A 212 -16.90 -17.84 14.82
CA LYS A 212 -18.19 -17.58 14.16
C LYS A 212 -18.94 -18.88 13.99
#